data_ab80dd85eba3e42ebca4a1c5216c2d90
#
_entry.id   ab80dd85eba3e42ebca4a1c5216c2d90
#
_cell.length_a   1.000
_cell.length_b   1.000
_cell.length_c   1.000
_cell.angle_alpha   90.00
_cell.angle_beta   90.00
_cell.angle_gamma   90.00
#
_symmetry.space_group_name_H-M   'P 1'
#
loop_
_entity.id
_entity.type
_entity.pdbx_description
1 polymer ?
#
loop_
_entity_poly.entity_id
_entity_poly.type
_entity_poly.pdbx_seq_one_letter_code
_entity_poly.pdbx_strand_id
1 'polypeptide(L)'
;MRVISGIYKRRRFDVPNTFKARPTTDFAKENLFNVLCNNYIDFEDGVTALDLFAGTGSISIELVSRGCDRVISIEKDPQHLAFISQIMREVKTDKCFPMRADVFKYIDKCHEQFDFVLADPPYALKDLESIPTR
;
A
#
# COMPACT_ATOMS: atom_id res chain seq x y z
N MET A 1 -12.80 -5.17 1.25
CA MET A 1 -11.48 -5.03 0.59
C MET A 1 -11.11 -6.35 -0.07
N ARG A 2 -10.75 -6.33 -1.32
CA ARG A 2 -10.53 -7.53 -2.11
C ARG A 2 -9.23 -7.44 -2.90
N VAL A 3 -8.48 -8.56 -2.96
CA VAL A 3 -7.31 -8.66 -3.83
C VAL A 3 -7.77 -8.95 -5.26
N ILE A 4 -7.26 -8.17 -6.22
CA ILE A 4 -7.71 -8.25 -7.62
C ILE A 4 -6.97 -9.32 -8.40
N SER A 5 -5.65 -9.40 -8.24
CA SER A 5 -4.82 -10.31 -9.04
C SER A 5 -3.65 -10.85 -8.24
N GLY A 6 -2.91 -11.80 -8.81
CA GLY A 6 -1.72 -12.37 -8.21
C GLY A 6 -2.01 -13.60 -7.36
N ILE A 7 -1.06 -13.94 -6.48
CA ILE A 7 -1.13 -15.18 -5.70
C ILE A 7 -2.25 -15.20 -4.67
N TYR A 8 -2.73 -14.04 -4.24
CA TYR A 8 -3.84 -13.94 -3.29
C TYR A 8 -5.13 -13.49 -3.95
N LYS A 9 -5.26 -13.62 -5.24
CA LYS A 9 -6.44 -13.23 -6.02
C LYS A 9 -7.72 -13.72 -5.36
N ARG A 10 -8.71 -12.82 -5.25
CA ARG A 10 -10.03 -13.06 -4.68
C ARG A 10 -10.10 -13.16 -3.15
N ARG A 11 -8.96 -13.06 -2.46
CA ARG A 11 -9.01 -12.96 -0.99
C ARG A 11 -9.72 -11.68 -0.59
N ARG A 12 -10.53 -11.78 0.46
CA ARG A 12 -11.30 -10.65 0.99
C ARG A 12 -10.97 -10.43 2.45
N PHE A 13 -10.99 -9.16 2.85
CA PHE A 13 -10.74 -8.76 4.23
C PHE A 13 -11.79 -7.74 4.64
N ASP A 14 -12.45 -7.98 5.77
CA ASP A 14 -13.49 -7.10 6.27
C ASP A 14 -12.87 -5.92 7.02
N VAL A 15 -13.09 -4.71 6.48
CA VAL A 15 -12.60 -3.48 7.09
C VAL A 15 -13.60 -3.04 8.16
N PRO A 16 -13.18 -2.84 9.43
CA PRO A 16 -14.09 -2.36 10.47
C PRO A 16 -14.76 -1.04 10.09
N ASN A 17 -16.08 -0.97 10.38
CA ASN A 17 -16.87 0.23 10.06
C ASN A 17 -16.38 1.48 10.81
N THR A 18 -15.67 1.29 11.91
CA THR A 18 -15.14 2.37 12.75
C THR A 18 -13.89 3.02 12.18
N PHE A 19 -13.29 2.42 11.15
CA PHE A 19 -12.08 2.98 10.55
C PHE A 19 -12.38 4.27 9.81
N LYS A 20 -11.52 5.27 10.01
CA LYS A 20 -11.62 6.56 9.32
C LYS A 20 -11.27 6.44 7.85
N ALA A 21 -10.22 5.69 7.55
CA ALA A 21 -9.80 5.44 6.18
C ALA A 21 -10.69 4.39 5.54
N ARG A 22 -11.06 4.62 4.28
CA ARG A 22 -11.74 3.62 3.46
C ARG A 22 -10.76 3.03 2.47
N PRO A 23 -10.85 1.74 2.17
CA PRO A 23 -9.99 1.16 1.16
C PRO A 23 -10.28 1.76 -0.21
N THR A 24 -9.28 1.78 -1.07
CA THR A 24 -9.46 2.09 -2.49
C THR A 24 -10.48 1.12 -3.07
N THR A 25 -11.40 1.60 -3.87
CA THR A 25 -12.42 0.73 -4.48
C THR A 25 -11.76 -0.30 -5.38
N ASP A 26 -12.40 -1.45 -5.55
CA ASP A 26 -11.91 -2.51 -6.44
C ASP A 26 -11.71 -1.99 -7.85
N PHE A 27 -12.65 -1.18 -8.33
CA PHE A 27 -12.60 -0.59 -9.68
C PHE A 27 -11.39 0.33 -9.85
N ALA A 28 -11.18 1.25 -8.91
CA ALA A 28 -10.06 2.18 -8.95
C ALA A 28 -8.72 1.45 -8.84
N LYS A 29 -8.64 0.46 -7.96
CA LYS A 29 -7.44 -0.35 -7.78
C LYS A 29 -7.10 -1.14 -9.04
N GLU A 30 -8.09 -1.77 -9.65
CA GLU A 30 -7.91 -2.52 -10.89
C GLU A 30 -7.41 -1.63 -12.01
N ASN A 31 -8.00 -0.45 -12.18
CA ASN A 31 -7.58 0.51 -13.19
C ASN A 31 -6.13 0.97 -12.98
N LEU A 32 -5.77 1.29 -11.73
CA LEU A 32 -4.42 1.72 -11.41
C LEU A 32 -3.40 0.64 -11.78
N PHE A 33 -3.63 -0.59 -11.35
CA PHE A 33 -2.68 -1.67 -11.60
C PHE A 33 -2.66 -2.11 -13.06
N ASN A 34 -3.77 -2.01 -13.78
CA ASN A 34 -3.79 -2.27 -15.22
C ASN A 34 -2.86 -1.30 -15.96
N VAL A 35 -2.95 -0.01 -15.63
CA VAL A 35 -2.07 1.00 -16.23
C VAL A 35 -0.60 0.71 -15.90
N LEU A 36 -0.30 0.44 -14.63
CA LEU A 36 1.08 0.19 -14.19
C LEU A 36 1.66 -1.06 -14.84
N CYS A 37 0.93 -2.17 -14.81
CA CYS A 37 1.44 -3.45 -15.34
C CYS A 37 1.59 -3.45 -16.85
N ASN A 38 0.71 -2.76 -17.56
CA ASN A 38 0.73 -2.75 -19.02
C ASN A 38 1.78 -1.81 -19.61
N ASN A 39 2.19 -0.78 -18.86
CA ASN A 39 2.99 0.29 -19.44
C ASN A 39 4.33 0.54 -18.75
N TYR A 40 4.46 0.19 -17.46
CA TYR A 40 5.59 0.70 -16.68
C TYR A 40 6.35 -0.33 -15.85
N ILE A 41 5.66 -1.29 -15.21
CA ILE A 41 6.28 -2.11 -14.16
C ILE A 41 5.89 -3.57 -14.31
N ASP A 42 6.90 -4.45 -14.19
CA ASP A 42 6.70 -5.88 -13.92
C ASP A 42 6.96 -6.11 -12.42
N PHE A 43 5.90 -6.26 -11.64
CA PHE A 43 6.01 -6.41 -10.20
C PHE A 43 6.71 -7.69 -9.77
N GLU A 44 6.79 -8.70 -10.63
CA GLU A 44 7.48 -9.95 -10.34
C GLU A 44 8.99 -9.87 -10.54
N ASP A 45 9.49 -8.75 -11.03
CA ASP A 45 10.91 -8.55 -11.36
C ASP A 45 11.69 -7.89 -10.21
N GLY A 46 11.59 -8.46 -9.01
CA GLY A 46 12.36 -8.00 -7.85
C GLY A 46 12.01 -6.60 -7.36
N VAL A 47 10.76 -6.18 -7.53
CA VAL A 47 10.34 -4.81 -7.21
C VAL A 47 10.28 -4.58 -5.70
N THR A 48 10.91 -3.49 -5.26
CA THR A 48 10.76 -2.95 -3.91
C THR A 48 9.85 -1.74 -3.97
N ALA A 49 8.74 -1.79 -3.23
CA ALA A 49 7.70 -0.76 -3.29
C ALA A 49 7.50 -0.07 -1.94
N LEU A 50 7.15 1.19 -1.99
CA LEU A 50 6.81 1.99 -0.81
C LEU A 50 5.38 2.49 -0.95
N ASP A 51 4.53 2.12 0.01
CA ASP A 51 3.14 2.57 0.10
C ASP A 51 3.05 3.61 1.22
N LEU A 52 3.12 4.87 0.83
CA LEU A 52 2.91 5.98 1.75
C LEU A 52 1.40 6.14 1.98
N PHE A 53 0.98 6.48 3.17
CA PHE A 53 -0.45 6.58 3.52
C PHE A 53 -1.18 5.25 3.29
N ALA A 54 -0.65 4.18 3.85
CA ALA A 54 -1.13 2.83 3.53
C ALA A 54 -2.59 2.57 3.93
N GLY A 55 -3.12 3.27 4.92
CA GLY A 55 -4.51 3.14 5.34
C GLY A 55 -4.85 1.71 5.74
N THR A 56 -5.80 1.10 5.04
CA THR A 56 -6.21 -0.28 5.31
C THR A 56 -5.28 -1.32 4.70
N GLY A 57 -4.27 -0.89 3.95
CA GLY A 57 -3.33 -1.80 3.29
C GLY A 57 -3.82 -2.39 1.98
N SER A 58 -4.87 -1.82 1.40
CA SER A 58 -5.44 -2.33 0.15
C SER A 58 -4.42 -2.39 -0.99
N ILE A 59 -3.63 -1.34 -1.15
CA ILE A 59 -2.59 -1.30 -2.18
C ILE A 59 -1.41 -2.18 -1.79
N SER A 60 -1.01 -2.16 -0.52
CA SER A 60 0.10 -2.98 -0.05
C SER A 60 -0.12 -4.47 -0.29
N ILE A 61 -1.32 -4.99 0.04
CA ILE A 61 -1.62 -6.41 -0.19
C ILE A 61 -1.69 -6.74 -1.69
N GLU A 62 -2.16 -5.80 -2.49
CA GLU A 62 -2.18 -5.98 -3.94
C GLU A 62 -0.77 -6.07 -4.50
N LEU A 63 0.14 -5.21 -4.05
CA LEU A 63 1.55 -5.23 -4.47
C LEU A 63 2.21 -6.57 -4.13
N VAL A 64 2.02 -7.04 -2.90
CA VAL A 64 2.55 -8.34 -2.46
C VAL A 64 1.97 -9.46 -3.31
N SER A 65 0.65 -9.42 -3.54
CA SER A 65 -0.05 -10.45 -4.31
C SER A 65 0.45 -10.53 -5.75
N ARG A 66 0.79 -9.40 -6.34
CA ARG A 66 1.27 -9.33 -7.72
C ARG A 66 2.75 -9.65 -7.88
N GLY A 67 3.46 -9.90 -6.77
CA GLY A 67 4.80 -10.43 -6.82
C GLY A 67 5.91 -9.53 -6.35
N CYS A 68 5.61 -8.36 -5.80
CA CYS A 68 6.65 -7.49 -5.24
C CYS A 68 7.51 -8.24 -4.24
N ASP A 69 8.80 -8.05 -4.33
CA ASP A 69 9.76 -8.70 -3.46
C ASP A 69 9.76 -8.12 -2.05
N ARG A 70 9.50 -6.82 -1.94
CA ARG A 70 9.48 -6.12 -0.67
C ARG A 70 8.53 -4.93 -0.75
N VAL A 71 7.62 -4.81 0.22
CA VAL A 71 6.69 -3.69 0.32
C VAL A 71 6.79 -3.08 1.70
N ILE A 72 7.07 -1.79 1.77
CA ILE A 72 7.04 -1.04 3.03
C ILE A 72 5.77 -0.21 3.05
N SER A 73 4.98 -0.38 4.12
CA SER A 73 3.71 0.32 4.30
C SER A 73 3.84 1.31 5.45
N ILE A 74 3.70 2.59 5.13
CA ILE A 74 3.78 3.65 6.14
C ILE A 74 2.38 4.08 6.52
N GLU A 75 2.06 3.96 7.80
CA GLU A 75 0.76 4.33 8.33
C GLU A 75 0.91 4.93 9.72
N LYS A 76 0.26 6.04 9.96
CA LYS A 76 0.31 6.77 11.23
C LYS A 76 -0.67 6.22 12.25
N ASP A 77 -1.86 5.79 11.79
CA ASP A 77 -2.94 5.34 12.67
C ASP A 77 -2.64 3.92 13.19
N PRO A 78 -2.56 3.73 14.53
CA PRO A 78 -2.21 2.42 15.07
C PRO A 78 -3.25 1.33 14.80
N GLN A 79 -4.53 1.68 14.67
CA GLN A 79 -5.57 0.70 14.35
C GLN A 79 -5.46 0.22 12.91
N HIS A 80 -5.20 1.12 11.98
CA HIS A 80 -4.95 0.77 10.59
C HIS A 80 -3.70 -0.08 10.45
N LEU A 81 -2.64 0.30 11.16
CA LEU A 81 -1.39 -0.45 11.13
C LEU A 81 -1.58 -1.88 11.64
N ALA A 82 -2.32 -2.05 12.74
CA ALA A 82 -2.62 -3.38 13.28
C ALA A 82 -3.42 -4.21 12.28
N PHE A 83 -4.35 -3.59 11.57
CA PHE A 83 -5.14 -4.26 10.53
C PHE A 83 -4.27 -4.75 9.38
N ILE A 84 -3.35 -3.91 8.91
CA ILE A 84 -2.39 -4.29 7.86
C ILE A 84 -1.56 -5.49 8.33
N SER A 85 -1.03 -5.43 9.54
CA SER A 85 -0.23 -6.53 10.11
C SER A 85 -1.03 -7.82 10.19
N GLN A 86 -2.32 -7.74 10.57
CA GLN A 86 -3.20 -8.90 10.63
C GLN A 86 -3.41 -9.52 9.25
N ILE A 87 -3.66 -8.71 8.23
CA ILE A 87 -3.82 -9.18 6.85
C ILE A 87 -2.58 -9.95 6.41
N MET A 88 -1.40 -9.39 6.67
CA MET A 88 -0.14 -10.03 6.24
C MET A 88 0.08 -11.35 6.97
N ARG A 89 -0.32 -11.46 8.24
CA ARG A 89 -0.27 -12.73 8.96
C ARG A 89 -1.26 -13.76 8.40
N GLU A 90 -2.45 -13.31 8.04
CA GLU A 90 -3.47 -14.21 7.47
C GLU A 90 -3.02 -14.85 6.16
N VAL A 91 -2.35 -14.08 5.30
CA VAL A 91 -1.83 -14.61 4.03
C VAL A 91 -0.43 -15.21 4.18
N LYS A 92 0.15 -15.15 5.40
CA LYS A 92 1.43 -15.75 5.72
C LYS A 92 2.59 -15.23 4.87
N THR A 93 2.59 -13.92 4.61
CA THR A 93 3.67 -13.29 3.87
C THR A 93 4.67 -12.63 4.80
N ASP A 94 5.95 -12.67 4.42
CA ASP A 94 7.04 -11.93 5.05
C ASP A 94 7.53 -10.77 4.18
N LYS A 95 6.83 -10.47 3.10
CA LYS A 95 7.28 -9.47 2.12
C LYS A 95 6.77 -8.07 2.37
N CYS A 96 5.85 -7.89 3.32
CA CYS A 96 5.33 -6.58 3.69
C CYS A 96 5.78 -6.18 5.09
N PHE A 97 6.26 -4.94 5.21
CA PHE A 97 6.78 -4.38 6.47
C PHE A 97 5.97 -3.15 6.85
N PRO A 98 4.87 -3.32 7.62
CA PRO A 98 4.11 -2.17 8.12
C PRO A 98 4.92 -1.40 9.16
N MET A 99 4.99 -0.09 9.01
CA MET A 99 5.72 0.79 9.91
C MET A 99 4.85 1.95 10.36
N ARG A 100 4.78 2.18 11.67
CA ARG A 100 4.09 3.35 12.21
C ARG A 100 5.00 4.56 12.11
N ALA A 101 4.63 5.50 11.24
CA ALA A 101 5.40 6.71 11.06
C ALA A 101 4.54 7.80 10.43
N ASP A 102 4.96 9.04 10.67
CA ASP A 102 4.48 10.18 9.89
C ASP A 102 5.20 10.16 8.55
N VAL A 103 4.45 10.28 7.45
CA VAL A 103 5.00 10.18 6.10
C VAL A 103 6.12 11.17 5.87
N PHE A 104 5.95 12.41 6.29
CA PHE A 104 6.94 13.47 6.04
C PHE A 104 8.23 13.21 6.82
N LYS A 105 8.12 12.73 8.06
CA LYS A 105 9.29 12.35 8.84
C LYS A 105 10.00 11.15 8.25
N TYR A 106 9.23 10.18 7.74
CA TYR A 106 9.80 9.00 7.10
C TYR A 106 10.62 9.39 5.86
N ILE A 107 10.05 10.24 5.01
CA ILE A 107 10.72 10.71 3.79
C ILE A 107 12.02 11.42 4.13
N ASP A 108 12.02 12.27 5.15
CA ASP A 108 13.21 13.04 5.54
C ASP A 108 14.37 12.14 6.00
N LYS A 109 14.05 10.98 6.58
CA LYS A 109 15.05 10.08 7.16
C LYS A 109 15.35 8.86 6.31
N CYS A 110 14.59 8.65 5.23
CA CYS A 110 14.72 7.44 4.43
C CYS A 110 15.91 7.54 3.49
N HIS A 111 16.77 6.54 3.55
CA HIS A 111 17.91 6.39 2.64
C HIS A 111 17.75 5.19 1.71
N GLU A 112 16.65 4.45 1.83
CA GLU A 112 16.40 3.29 0.99
C GLU A 112 15.88 3.74 -0.38
N GLN A 113 16.27 3.01 -1.42
CA GLN A 113 15.77 3.23 -2.78
C GLN A 113 14.62 2.29 -3.08
N PHE A 114 13.61 2.80 -3.79
CA PHE A 114 12.44 2.04 -4.16
C PHE A 114 12.24 2.09 -5.67
N ASP A 115 11.78 0.97 -6.24
CA ASP A 115 11.41 0.89 -7.66
C ASP A 115 10.06 1.54 -7.92
N PHE A 116 9.19 1.56 -6.91
CA PHE A 116 7.85 2.09 -7.01
C PHE A 116 7.44 2.75 -5.70
N VAL A 117 6.90 3.97 -5.79
CA VAL A 117 6.38 4.71 -4.62
C VAL A 117 4.97 5.17 -4.95
N LEU A 118 4.03 4.81 -4.08
CA LEU A 118 2.66 5.31 -4.18
C LEU A 118 2.38 6.23 -2.99
N ALA A 119 1.86 7.42 -3.28
CA ALA A 119 1.41 8.36 -2.27
C ALA A 119 -0.03 8.75 -2.57
N ASP A 120 -0.97 8.15 -1.84
CA ASP A 120 -2.39 8.44 -1.96
C ASP A 120 -2.89 9.01 -0.63
N PRO A 121 -2.66 10.31 -0.38
CA PRO A 121 -2.94 10.92 0.92
C PRO A 121 -4.44 11.04 1.18
N PRO A 122 -4.85 11.08 2.47
CA PRO A 122 -6.21 11.47 2.81
C PRO A 122 -6.48 12.91 2.35
N TYR A 123 -7.71 13.19 1.98
CA TYR A 123 -8.08 14.46 1.40
C TYR A 123 -7.99 15.62 2.38
N ALA A 124 -6.90 16.38 2.28
CA ALA A 124 -6.76 17.71 2.86
C ALA A 124 -5.87 18.50 1.89
N LEU A 125 -6.41 19.52 1.24
CA LEU A 125 -5.71 20.26 0.18
C LEU A 125 -4.35 20.80 0.63
N LYS A 126 -4.27 21.32 1.85
CA LYS A 126 -3.02 21.86 2.37
C LYS A 126 -1.95 20.78 2.56
N ASP A 127 -2.36 19.54 2.82
CA ASP A 127 -1.42 18.43 2.96
C ASP A 127 -0.92 17.97 1.60
N LEU A 128 -1.77 18.00 0.58
CA LEU A 128 -1.41 17.65 -0.79
C LEU A 128 -0.30 18.54 -1.34
N GLU A 129 -0.34 19.83 -1.01
CA GLU A 129 0.66 20.79 -1.47
C GLU A 129 2.07 20.50 -0.93
N SER A 130 2.17 19.85 0.22
CA SER A 130 3.45 19.56 0.85
C SER A 130 4.02 18.20 0.46
N ILE A 131 3.32 17.40 -0.34
CA ILE A 131 3.78 16.07 -0.76
C ILE A 131 4.71 16.20 -1.95
N PRO A 132 5.91 15.56 -1.90
CA PRO A 132 6.83 15.59 -3.04
C PRO A 132 6.19 14.98 -4.28
N THR A 133 6.45 15.57 -5.43
CA THR A 133 6.01 15.01 -6.71
C THR A 133 6.82 13.77 -7.04
N ARG A 134 6.14 12.73 -7.48
CA ARG A 134 6.76 11.47 -7.86
C ARG A 134 6.39 11.09 -9.29
#